data_e38fb4b3e2020520bf573e8823adc9fb
#
_entry.id   e38fb4b3e2020520bf573e8823adc9fb
#
_cell.length_a   1.000
_cell.length_b   1.000
_cell.length_c   1.000
_cell.angle_alpha   90.00
_cell.angle_beta   90.00
_cell.angle_gamma   90.00
#
_symmetry.space_group_name_H-M   'P 1'
#
loop_
_entity.id
_entity.type
_entity.pdbx_description
1 polymer ?
#
loop_
_entity_poly.entity_id
_entity_poly.type
_entity_poly.pdbx_seq_one_letter_code
_entity_poly.pdbx_strand_id
1 'polypeptide(L)'
;MSSDAVVERRYLRRRVTFWRIATAVLAVIAILVGASRLTGGIGGESAAHIARVKVNGLILDDAEFTRMLDRLAKSNAKAVILDIDSPGGGAAASEEIYAHLRKVGEKRPIVAVDGSLAASGGYMVSLAADHIVARNSSAVGSIGVIFQSPNVTQMLSTVGVKMEVIKSSPLKASPNPFEVTPPEATAAMAALVGDTFAWFKNLVRERRHLDDETLAKVTDGRIFAGSQAVSLKLIDGIGGEQEALDWLKSEKGIDSDLPIRNWTAKREGWLRRLTGETASAVLSRLGLADASRLISAASEPLRAQVTSGLLVLWQPMDQ
;
A
#
# COMPACT_ATOMS: atom_id res chain seq x y z
N MET A 1 55.27 -12.16 50.75
CA MET A 1 54.06 -11.95 49.91
C MET A 1 53.25 -13.22 50.05
N SER A 2 52.03 -13.13 50.66
CA SER A 2 51.18 -14.27 50.96
C SER A 2 50.69 -14.94 49.65
N SER A 3 50.70 -16.28 49.65
CA SER A 3 50.20 -17.13 48.56
C SER A 3 48.81 -16.70 48.04
N ASP A 4 47.97 -16.16 48.92
CA ASP A 4 46.61 -15.73 48.65
C ASP A 4 46.52 -14.56 47.64
N ALA A 5 47.45 -13.58 47.74
CA ALA A 5 47.47 -12.44 46.82
C ALA A 5 47.82 -12.83 45.38
N VAL A 6 48.55 -13.94 45.17
CA VAL A 6 48.88 -14.47 43.83
C VAL A 6 47.69 -15.21 43.21
N VAL A 7 46.96 -15.95 44.04
CA VAL A 7 45.74 -16.70 43.63
C VAL A 7 44.62 -15.72 43.23
N GLU A 8 44.41 -14.70 44.07
CA GLU A 8 43.39 -13.67 43.84
C GLU A 8 43.65 -12.87 42.55
N ARG A 9 44.91 -12.50 42.30
CA ARG A 9 45.32 -11.82 41.03
C ARG A 9 45.10 -12.70 39.81
N ARG A 10 45.31 -14.03 39.90
CA ARG A 10 45.05 -14.96 38.78
C ARG A 10 43.55 -15.12 38.53
N TYR A 11 42.72 -15.17 39.56
CA TYR A 11 41.28 -15.24 39.45
C TYR A 11 40.70 -13.95 38.79
N LEU A 12 41.12 -12.78 39.25
CA LEU A 12 40.68 -11.51 38.70
C LEU A 12 41.11 -11.37 37.22
N ARG A 13 42.35 -11.74 36.87
CA ARG A 13 42.82 -11.72 35.50
C ARG A 13 41.98 -12.66 34.60
N ARG A 14 41.67 -13.88 35.01
CA ARG A 14 40.81 -14.81 34.26
C ARG A 14 39.41 -14.21 34.04
N ARG A 15 38.83 -13.60 35.05
CA ARG A 15 37.52 -12.96 34.98
C ARG A 15 37.51 -11.77 33.99
N VAL A 16 38.53 -10.93 34.07
CA VAL A 16 38.70 -9.80 33.13
C VAL A 16 38.91 -10.30 31.69
N THR A 17 39.73 -11.33 31.50
CA THR A 17 39.96 -11.94 30.17
C THR A 17 38.68 -12.56 29.62
N PHE A 18 37.91 -13.28 30.43
CA PHE A 18 36.61 -13.83 30.05
C PHE A 18 35.64 -12.73 29.58
N TRP A 19 35.49 -11.65 30.34
CA TRP A 19 34.61 -10.57 29.98
C TRP A 19 35.07 -9.83 28.71
N ARG A 20 36.36 -9.64 28.50
CA ARG A 20 36.92 -9.10 27.27
C ARG A 20 36.60 -9.96 26.03
N ILE A 21 36.75 -11.27 26.16
CA ILE A 21 36.40 -12.21 25.09
C ILE A 21 34.90 -12.19 24.83
N ALA A 22 34.08 -12.24 25.88
CA ALA A 22 32.61 -12.18 25.77
C ALA A 22 32.14 -10.90 25.09
N THR A 23 32.72 -9.73 25.45
CA THR A 23 32.41 -8.44 24.81
C THR A 23 32.84 -8.42 23.35
N ALA A 24 34.03 -8.95 23.02
CA ALA A 24 34.49 -9.03 21.65
C ALA A 24 33.59 -9.93 20.79
N VAL A 25 33.18 -11.09 21.31
CA VAL A 25 32.23 -12.01 20.63
C VAL A 25 30.88 -11.33 20.42
N LEU A 26 30.33 -10.65 21.43
CA LEU A 26 29.09 -9.91 21.32
C LEU A 26 29.18 -8.77 20.28
N ALA A 27 30.32 -8.06 20.25
CA ALA A 27 30.56 -7.02 19.27
C ALA A 27 30.61 -7.58 17.83
N VAL A 28 31.30 -8.71 17.64
CA VAL A 28 31.33 -9.40 16.34
C VAL A 28 29.94 -9.88 15.91
N ILE A 29 29.17 -10.49 16.82
CA ILE A 29 27.78 -10.89 16.57
C ILE A 29 26.93 -9.67 16.22
N ALA A 30 27.05 -8.58 16.95
CA ALA A 30 26.32 -7.34 16.67
C ALA A 30 26.69 -6.74 15.29
N ILE A 31 27.99 -6.77 14.93
CA ILE A 31 28.47 -6.36 13.61
C ILE A 31 27.92 -7.26 12.51
N LEU A 32 27.95 -8.58 12.69
CA LEU A 32 27.42 -9.55 11.73
C LEU A 32 25.91 -9.42 11.55
N VAL A 33 25.17 -9.27 12.65
CA VAL A 33 23.73 -9.01 12.61
C VAL A 33 23.43 -7.64 12.01
N GLY A 34 24.20 -6.60 12.32
CA GLY A 34 24.09 -5.29 11.72
C GLY A 34 24.37 -5.32 10.22
N ALA A 35 25.48 -5.96 9.81
CA ALA A 35 25.85 -6.14 8.40
C ALA A 35 24.78 -6.95 7.63
N SER A 36 24.28 -8.04 8.20
CA SER A 36 23.22 -8.85 7.56
C SER A 36 21.90 -8.07 7.39
N ARG A 37 21.61 -7.13 8.30
CA ARG A 37 20.46 -6.24 8.17
C ARG A 37 20.68 -5.09 7.19
N LEU A 38 21.90 -4.56 7.11
CA LEU A 38 22.29 -3.51 6.15
C LEU A 38 22.37 -4.06 4.71
N THR A 39 22.77 -5.31 4.52
CA THR A 39 22.86 -5.97 3.20
C THR A 39 21.56 -6.65 2.76
N GLY A 40 20.48 -6.51 3.54
CA GLY A 40 19.18 -7.13 3.19
C GLY A 40 19.16 -8.66 3.26
N GLY A 41 20.05 -9.26 4.07
CA GLY A 41 20.28 -10.71 4.13
C GLY A 41 21.19 -11.19 2.99
N ILE A 42 22.07 -12.13 3.30
CA ILE A 42 22.91 -12.81 2.29
C ILE A 42 21.97 -13.57 1.35
N GLY A 43 21.71 -13.04 0.15
CA GLY A 43 20.73 -13.54 -0.81
C GLY A 43 19.65 -12.55 -1.22
N GLY A 44 19.78 -11.26 -0.81
CA GLY A 44 18.87 -10.16 -1.11
C GLY A 44 18.51 -10.05 -2.61
N GLU A 45 17.91 -8.99 -3.04
CA GLU A 45 17.34 -8.68 -4.36
C GLU A 45 18.11 -9.24 -5.59
N SER A 46 19.34 -9.74 -5.38
CA SER A 46 20.25 -10.29 -6.41
C SER A 46 19.99 -11.75 -6.80
N ALA A 47 19.40 -12.58 -5.94
CA ALA A 47 19.12 -13.98 -6.28
C ALA A 47 17.78 -14.11 -7.00
N ALA A 48 17.67 -15.10 -7.90
CA ALA A 48 16.41 -15.40 -8.58
C ALA A 48 15.31 -15.75 -7.57
N HIS A 49 14.14 -15.15 -7.71
CA HIS A 49 12.99 -15.34 -6.81
C HIS A 49 11.68 -14.94 -7.50
N ILE A 50 10.56 -15.34 -6.92
CA ILE A 50 9.25 -14.80 -7.24
C ILE A 50 8.97 -13.67 -6.22
N ALA A 51 8.69 -12.47 -6.70
CA ALA A 51 8.36 -11.35 -5.85
C ALA A 51 6.87 -11.37 -5.48
N ARG A 52 6.54 -11.26 -4.19
CA ARG A 52 5.17 -11.04 -3.76
C ARG A 52 5.01 -9.58 -3.33
N VAL A 53 4.11 -8.88 -4.00
CA VAL A 53 3.74 -7.49 -3.72
C VAL A 53 2.32 -7.48 -3.20
N LYS A 54 2.09 -6.86 -2.03
CA LYS A 54 0.76 -6.74 -1.42
C LYS A 54 0.19 -5.35 -1.60
N VAL A 55 -1.09 -5.30 -2.04
CA VAL A 55 -1.89 -4.08 -2.12
C VAL A 55 -3.13 -4.27 -1.25
N ASN A 56 -3.06 -3.82 -0.01
CA ASN A 56 -4.09 -4.07 0.99
C ASN A 56 -4.67 -2.76 1.52
N GLY A 57 -6.00 -2.76 1.76
CA GLY A 57 -6.73 -1.61 2.31
C GLY A 57 -6.85 -0.47 1.32
N LEU A 58 -7.09 0.75 1.85
CA LEU A 58 -7.31 1.94 1.03
C LEU A 58 -6.04 2.34 0.28
N ILE A 59 -6.15 2.53 -1.03
CA ILE A 59 -5.06 2.99 -1.89
C ILE A 59 -4.94 4.51 -1.77
N LEU A 60 -3.83 4.94 -1.20
CA LEU A 60 -3.45 6.34 -1.06
C LEU A 60 -2.09 6.56 -1.71
N ASP A 61 -1.75 7.83 -1.90
CA ASP A 61 -0.42 8.22 -2.36
C ASP A 61 0.66 7.69 -1.41
N ASP A 62 1.57 6.85 -1.91
CA ASP A 62 2.66 6.24 -1.14
C ASP A 62 3.95 6.18 -1.99
N ALA A 63 4.74 7.24 -1.90
CA ALA A 63 6.00 7.34 -2.62
C ALA A 63 7.03 6.25 -2.23
N GLU A 64 6.91 5.64 -1.04
CA GLU A 64 7.76 4.50 -0.67
C GLU A 64 7.35 3.22 -1.40
N PHE A 65 6.04 3.07 -1.62
CA PHE A 65 5.51 1.95 -2.37
C PHE A 65 5.93 2.03 -3.85
N THR A 66 5.81 3.19 -4.49
CA THR A 66 6.22 3.37 -5.88
C THR A 66 7.73 3.24 -6.04
N ARG A 67 8.54 3.77 -5.12
CA ARG A 67 9.99 3.52 -5.08
C ARG A 67 10.34 2.03 -4.89
N MET A 68 9.57 1.30 -4.14
CA MET A 68 9.72 -0.16 -4.00
C MET A 68 9.47 -0.87 -5.33
N LEU A 69 8.43 -0.49 -6.09
CA LEU A 69 8.14 -1.03 -7.42
C LEU A 69 9.27 -0.70 -8.42
N ASP A 70 9.86 0.50 -8.35
CA ASP A 70 11.03 0.86 -9.17
C ASP A 70 12.27 0.00 -8.87
N ARG A 71 12.49 -0.34 -7.59
CA ARG A 71 13.55 -1.30 -7.21
C ARG A 71 13.23 -2.70 -7.73
N LEU A 72 11.96 -3.12 -7.62
CA LEU A 72 11.50 -4.40 -8.14
C LEU A 72 11.74 -4.51 -9.65
N ALA A 73 11.46 -3.46 -10.41
CA ALA A 73 11.70 -3.42 -11.86
C ALA A 73 13.19 -3.65 -12.23
N LYS A 74 14.11 -3.32 -11.33
CA LYS A 74 15.57 -3.48 -11.50
C LYS A 74 16.14 -4.74 -10.86
N SER A 75 15.33 -5.53 -10.16
CA SER A 75 15.74 -6.72 -9.41
C SER A 75 15.89 -7.96 -10.30
N ASN A 76 16.37 -9.06 -9.72
CA ASN A 76 16.42 -10.39 -10.35
C ASN A 76 15.16 -11.25 -10.12
N ALA A 77 14.05 -10.65 -9.71
CA ALA A 77 12.78 -11.35 -9.64
C ALA A 77 12.41 -11.92 -11.01
N LYS A 78 11.98 -13.17 -11.07
CA LYS A 78 11.61 -13.87 -12.31
C LYS A 78 10.13 -13.69 -12.64
N ALA A 79 9.31 -13.49 -11.64
CA ALA A 79 7.88 -13.22 -11.75
C ALA A 79 7.40 -12.38 -10.57
N VAL A 80 6.18 -11.85 -10.67
CA VAL A 80 5.52 -11.12 -9.58
C VAL A 80 4.16 -11.75 -9.31
N ILE A 81 3.90 -12.06 -8.04
CA ILE A 81 2.56 -12.32 -7.51
C ILE A 81 2.08 -11.02 -6.88
N LEU A 82 1.01 -10.48 -7.41
CA LEU A 82 0.35 -9.27 -6.91
C LEU A 82 -0.85 -9.69 -6.06
N ASP A 83 -0.71 -9.64 -4.75
CA ASP A 83 -1.72 -10.05 -3.77
C ASP A 83 -2.57 -8.82 -3.40
N ILE A 84 -3.83 -8.80 -3.81
CA ILE A 84 -4.73 -7.64 -3.71
C ILE A 84 -5.88 -7.94 -2.76
N ASP A 85 -6.07 -7.09 -1.76
CA ASP A 85 -7.25 -7.07 -0.90
C ASP A 85 -7.60 -5.60 -0.58
N SER A 86 -8.29 -4.93 -1.53
CA SER A 86 -8.46 -3.48 -1.50
C SER A 86 -9.83 -3.04 -2.03
N PRO A 87 -10.50 -2.11 -1.34
CA PRO A 87 -11.71 -1.43 -1.84
C PRO A 87 -11.40 -0.38 -2.93
N GLY A 88 -10.13 -0.13 -3.23
CA GLY A 88 -9.69 0.97 -4.06
C GLY A 88 -9.19 2.16 -3.25
N GLY A 89 -9.32 3.37 -3.79
CA GLY A 89 -8.83 4.59 -3.16
C GLY A 89 -8.74 5.77 -4.12
N GLY A 90 -7.69 6.58 -3.99
CA GLY A 90 -7.44 7.69 -4.90
C GLY A 90 -7.26 7.21 -6.34
N ALA A 91 -7.97 7.84 -7.29
CA ALA A 91 -7.86 7.49 -8.70
C ALA A 91 -6.42 7.64 -9.20
N ALA A 92 -5.79 8.79 -8.97
CA ALA A 92 -4.40 9.05 -9.37
C ALA A 92 -3.40 8.12 -8.69
N ALA A 93 -3.59 7.80 -7.39
CA ALA A 93 -2.73 6.86 -6.67
C ALA A 93 -2.82 5.44 -7.25
N SER A 94 -4.04 5.00 -7.63
CA SER A 94 -4.24 3.69 -8.25
C SER A 94 -3.65 3.63 -9.66
N GLU A 95 -3.78 4.71 -10.43
CA GLU A 95 -3.16 4.87 -11.75
C GLU A 95 -1.63 4.83 -11.66
N GLU A 96 -1.03 5.51 -10.69
CA GLU A 96 0.42 5.53 -10.48
C GLU A 96 0.95 4.12 -10.18
N ILE A 97 0.29 3.40 -9.26
CA ILE A 97 0.64 1.99 -8.95
C ILE A 97 0.51 1.12 -10.21
N TYR A 98 -0.59 1.25 -10.95
CA TYR A 98 -0.79 0.54 -12.20
C TYR A 98 0.37 0.80 -13.18
N ALA A 99 0.73 2.06 -13.40
CA ALA A 99 1.79 2.44 -14.32
C ALA A 99 3.16 1.87 -13.91
N HIS A 100 3.51 1.90 -12.62
CA HIS A 100 4.75 1.30 -12.11
C HIS A 100 4.75 -0.23 -12.27
N LEU A 101 3.64 -0.90 -12.00
CA LEU A 101 3.50 -2.34 -12.22
C LEU A 101 3.63 -2.71 -13.70
N ARG A 102 3.07 -1.91 -14.62
CA ARG A 102 3.27 -2.15 -16.06
C ARG A 102 4.73 -2.06 -16.49
N LYS A 103 5.52 -1.13 -15.93
CA LYS A 103 6.98 -1.08 -16.13
C LYS A 103 7.68 -2.34 -15.59
N VAL A 104 7.21 -2.89 -14.46
CA VAL A 104 7.71 -4.17 -13.94
C VAL A 104 7.37 -5.30 -14.91
N GLY A 105 6.15 -5.29 -15.45
CA GLY A 105 5.62 -6.27 -16.41
C GLY A 105 6.33 -6.31 -17.77
N GLU A 106 7.03 -5.24 -18.16
CA GLU A 106 7.86 -5.25 -19.39
C GLU A 106 8.97 -6.32 -19.39
N LYS A 107 9.41 -6.74 -18.21
CA LYS A 107 10.57 -7.63 -18.07
C LYS A 107 10.23 -9.00 -17.47
N ARG A 108 9.06 -9.16 -16.90
CA ARG A 108 8.67 -10.40 -16.20
C ARG A 108 7.14 -10.50 -16.07
N PRO A 109 6.60 -11.73 -16.05
CA PRO A 109 5.17 -11.90 -15.90
C PRO A 109 4.69 -11.45 -14.52
N ILE A 110 3.49 -10.87 -14.49
CA ILE A 110 2.76 -10.50 -13.29
C ILE A 110 1.48 -11.31 -13.26
N VAL A 111 1.21 -11.99 -12.16
CA VAL A 111 -0.07 -12.64 -11.90
C VAL A 111 -0.72 -11.98 -10.68
N ALA A 112 -1.98 -11.55 -10.81
CA ALA A 112 -2.75 -11.01 -9.70
C ALA A 112 -3.54 -12.12 -9.02
N VAL A 113 -3.55 -12.08 -7.69
CA VAL A 113 -4.39 -12.90 -6.82
C VAL A 113 -5.30 -11.93 -6.08
N ASP A 114 -6.54 -11.83 -6.57
CA ASP A 114 -7.56 -11.00 -5.94
C ASP A 114 -8.11 -11.75 -4.72
N GLY A 115 -7.86 -11.21 -3.53
CA GLY A 115 -8.22 -11.79 -2.23
C GLY A 115 -9.72 -11.73 -1.97
N SER A 116 -10.10 -11.18 -0.82
CA SER A 116 -11.53 -11.00 -0.49
C SER A 116 -12.16 -9.90 -1.32
N LEU A 117 -11.38 -8.85 -1.64
CA LEU A 117 -11.86 -7.65 -2.32
C LEU A 117 -10.80 -7.09 -3.29
N ALA A 118 -11.17 -6.96 -4.55
CA ALA A 118 -10.42 -6.22 -5.55
C ALA A 118 -11.38 -5.30 -6.31
N ALA A 119 -11.71 -4.17 -5.68
CA ALA A 119 -12.74 -3.28 -6.17
C ALA A 119 -12.18 -1.92 -6.58
N SER A 120 -12.77 -1.33 -7.62
CA SER A 120 -12.51 0.05 -8.03
C SER A 120 -11.01 0.26 -8.32
N GLY A 121 -10.30 1.13 -7.59
CA GLY A 121 -8.85 1.28 -7.69
C GLY A 121 -8.05 0.01 -7.43
N GLY A 122 -8.56 -0.91 -6.59
CA GLY A 122 -7.98 -2.23 -6.38
C GLY A 122 -8.03 -3.08 -7.64
N TYR A 123 -9.18 -3.10 -8.33
CA TYR A 123 -9.31 -3.76 -9.62
C TYR A 123 -8.48 -3.07 -10.72
N MET A 124 -8.39 -1.74 -10.70
CA MET A 124 -7.48 -1.01 -11.59
C MET A 124 -6.03 -1.48 -11.47
N VAL A 125 -5.58 -1.72 -10.25
CA VAL A 125 -4.24 -2.26 -9.98
C VAL A 125 -4.11 -3.71 -10.46
N SER A 126 -5.15 -4.56 -10.27
CA SER A 126 -5.20 -5.92 -10.83
C SER A 126 -5.01 -5.95 -12.33
N LEU A 127 -5.54 -4.96 -13.06
CA LEU A 127 -5.40 -4.87 -14.52
C LEU A 127 -3.93 -4.71 -14.98
N ALA A 128 -3.00 -4.42 -14.09
CA ALA A 128 -1.58 -4.40 -14.45
C ALA A 128 -1.02 -5.81 -14.71
N ALA A 129 -1.66 -6.86 -14.20
CA ALA A 129 -1.25 -8.25 -14.34
C ALA A 129 -1.52 -8.81 -15.75
N ASP A 130 -0.78 -9.86 -16.10
CA ASP A 130 -0.99 -10.63 -17.33
C ASP A 130 -2.03 -11.73 -17.16
N HIS A 131 -2.31 -12.11 -15.91
CA HIS A 131 -3.32 -13.08 -15.52
C HIS A 131 -3.87 -12.73 -14.15
N ILE A 132 -5.18 -12.87 -13.98
CA ILE A 132 -5.89 -12.52 -12.75
C ILE A 132 -6.68 -13.73 -12.27
N VAL A 133 -6.43 -14.15 -11.05
CA VAL A 133 -7.23 -15.20 -10.37
C VAL A 133 -7.89 -14.62 -9.12
N ALA A 134 -9.10 -15.14 -8.81
CA ALA A 134 -9.82 -14.79 -7.60
C ALA A 134 -10.59 -16.00 -7.08
N ARG A 135 -10.99 -15.99 -5.81
CA ARG A 135 -11.86 -17.03 -5.27
C ARG A 135 -13.30 -16.85 -5.78
N ASN A 136 -14.09 -17.91 -5.76
CA ASN A 136 -15.50 -17.84 -6.17
C ASN A 136 -16.29 -16.72 -5.47
N SER A 137 -16.01 -16.48 -4.20
CA SER A 137 -16.68 -15.48 -3.36
C SER A 137 -15.95 -14.15 -3.26
N SER A 138 -14.82 -13.96 -3.95
CA SER A 138 -14.14 -12.67 -4.01
C SER A 138 -15.03 -11.62 -4.62
N ALA A 139 -14.99 -10.42 -4.09
CA ALA A 139 -15.72 -9.26 -4.61
C ALA A 139 -14.81 -8.50 -5.59
N VAL A 140 -15.16 -8.48 -6.88
CA VAL A 140 -14.34 -7.91 -7.96
C VAL A 140 -15.12 -6.88 -8.76
N GLY A 141 -14.45 -5.88 -9.30
CA GLY A 141 -15.06 -4.89 -10.20
C GLY A 141 -15.29 -3.54 -9.54
N SER A 142 -16.54 -3.10 -9.34
CA SER A 142 -16.86 -1.73 -8.94
C SER A 142 -16.15 -0.70 -9.83
N ILE A 143 -16.27 -0.90 -11.16
CA ILE A 143 -15.64 -0.04 -12.15
C ILE A 143 -16.44 1.26 -12.24
N GLY A 144 -15.94 2.29 -11.58
CA GLY A 144 -16.60 3.56 -11.46
C GLY A 144 -15.74 4.58 -10.71
N VAL A 145 -16.15 5.84 -10.75
CA VAL A 145 -15.50 6.96 -10.07
C VAL A 145 -16.56 7.75 -9.32
N ILE A 146 -16.29 8.11 -8.09
CA ILE A 146 -17.17 8.94 -7.27
C ILE A 146 -16.43 10.16 -6.75
N PHE A 147 -17.15 11.26 -6.57
CA PHE A 147 -16.76 12.39 -5.76
C PHE A 147 -17.81 12.61 -4.68
N GLN A 148 -17.39 12.66 -3.43
CA GLN A 148 -18.29 12.87 -2.30
C GLN A 148 -17.85 14.10 -1.51
N SER A 149 -18.80 15.00 -1.23
CA SER A 149 -18.61 16.15 -0.36
C SER A 149 -19.81 16.22 0.59
N PRO A 150 -19.62 16.06 1.91
CA PRO A 150 -20.72 16.25 2.85
C PRO A 150 -21.15 17.72 2.83
N ASN A 151 -22.43 18.00 3.12
CA ASN A 151 -22.92 19.35 3.32
C ASN A 151 -23.40 19.51 4.77
N VAL A 152 -22.73 20.36 5.53
CA VAL A 152 -23.02 20.59 6.94
C VAL A 152 -23.60 21.97 7.21
N THR A 153 -24.04 22.73 6.19
CA THR A 153 -24.54 24.09 6.31
C THR A 153 -25.73 24.20 7.25
N GLN A 154 -26.71 23.28 7.15
CA GLN A 154 -27.87 23.27 8.00
C GLN A 154 -27.52 22.95 9.46
N MET A 155 -26.60 22.00 9.69
CA MET A 155 -26.12 21.68 11.03
C MET A 155 -25.46 22.90 11.68
N LEU A 156 -24.57 23.59 10.96
CA LEU A 156 -23.91 24.80 11.45
C LEU A 156 -24.91 25.92 11.78
N SER A 157 -25.92 26.12 10.92
CA SER A 157 -26.96 27.13 11.17
C SER A 157 -27.75 26.82 12.43
N THR A 158 -28.03 25.56 12.75
CA THR A 158 -28.75 25.14 13.96
C THR A 158 -27.99 25.50 15.24
N VAL A 159 -26.67 25.48 15.20
CA VAL A 159 -25.79 25.85 16.34
C VAL A 159 -25.35 27.33 16.27
N GLY A 160 -25.94 28.14 15.37
CA GLY A 160 -25.67 29.57 15.26
C GLY A 160 -24.34 29.93 14.59
N VAL A 161 -23.67 28.99 13.93
CA VAL A 161 -22.42 29.25 13.21
C VAL A 161 -22.73 29.66 11.78
N LYS A 162 -22.18 30.79 11.34
CA LYS A 162 -22.19 31.24 9.93
C LYS A 162 -20.79 31.22 9.39
N MET A 163 -20.63 30.63 8.19
CA MET A 163 -19.36 30.64 7.47
C MET A 163 -19.33 31.83 6.51
N GLU A 164 -18.31 32.68 6.64
CA GLU A 164 -18.03 33.75 5.68
C GLU A 164 -16.81 33.32 4.84
N VAL A 165 -17.01 33.27 3.53
CA VAL A 165 -15.98 32.80 2.61
C VAL A 165 -15.72 33.86 1.55
N ILE A 166 -14.45 34.29 1.46
CA ILE A 166 -13.99 35.19 0.39
C ILE A 166 -13.19 34.37 -0.60
N LYS A 167 -13.64 34.32 -1.85
CA LYS A 167 -13.04 33.51 -2.93
C LYS A 167 -12.52 34.42 -4.05
N SER A 168 -11.42 34.00 -4.68
CA SER A 168 -10.90 34.65 -5.89
C SER A 168 -11.80 34.44 -7.12
N SER A 169 -12.61 33.37 -7.11
CA SER A 169 -13.60 33.06 -8.16
C SER A 169 -14.71 32.18 -7.58
N PRO A 170 -15.92 32.16 -8.18
CA PRO A 170 -17.08 31.40 -7.66
C PRO A 170 -16.81 29.91 -7.48
N LEU A 171 -16.05 29.29 -8.39
CA LEU A 171 -15.77 27.86 -8.36
C LEU A 171 -14.57 27.48 -7.48
N LYS A 172 -13.84 28.48 -6.92
CA LYS A 172 -12.68 28.16 -6.07
C LYS A 172 -13.12 27.42 -4.80
N ALA A 173 -12.57 26.20 -4.62
CA ALA A 173 -12.91 25.31 -3.49
C ALA A 173 -14.42 24.98 -3.39
N SER A 174 -15.10 24.84 -4.53
CA SER A 174 -16.49 24.42 -4.62
C SER A 174 -16.59 23.15 -5.49
N PRO A 175 -17.34 22.11 -5.06
CA PRO A 175 -18.12 22.05 -3.81
C PRO A 175 -17.27 21.91 -2.54
N ASN A 176 -17.80 22.37 -1.41
CA ASN A 176 -17.20 22.16 -0.09
C ASN A 176 -18.30 21.96 0.98
N PRO A 177 -17.95 21.47 2.18
CA PRO A 177 -18.94 21.14 3.21
C PRO A 177 -19.74 22.33 3.76
N PHE A 178 -19.25 23.55 3.61
CA PHE A 178 -19.68 24.71 4.35
C PHE A 178 -20.54 25.68 3.53
N GLU A 179 -20.87 25.35 2.30
CA GLU A 179 -21.73 26.16 1.43
C GLU A 179 -22.70 25.28 0.64
N VAL A 180 -23.80 25.89 0.19
CA VAL A 180 -24.69 25.25 -0.78
C VAL A 180 -23.95 25.17 -2.11
N THR A 181 -23.84 23.97 -2.65
CA THR A 181 -23.12 23.73 -3.91
C THR A 181 -23.89 24.37 -5.08
N PRO A 182 -23.30 25.30 -5.81
CA PRO A 182 -23.93 25.89 -6.99
C PRO A 182 -23.96 24.87 -8.14
N PRO A 183 -24.95 24.97 -9.06
CA PRO A 183 -25.08 24.06 -10.21
C PRO A 183 -23.83 23.99 -11.07
N GLU A 184 -23.11 25.06 -11.25
CA GLU A 184 -21.88 25.13 -12.04
C GLU A 184 -20.73 24.33 -11.40
N ALA A 185 -20.66 24.32 -10.06
CA ALA A 185 -19.67 23.49 -9.35
C ALA A 185 -20.02 22.00 -9.46
N THR A 186 -21.32 21.67 -9.40
CA THR A 186 -21.79 20.30 -9.65
C THR A 186 -21.44 19.86 -11.05
N ALA A 187 -21.66 20.69 -12.07
CA ALA A 187 -21.32 20.41 -13.47
C ALA A 187 -19.82 20.22 -13.68
N ALA A 188 -18.98 21.08 -13.06
CA ALA A 188 -17.52 20.95 -13.13
C ALA A 188 -17.03 19.64 -12.52
N MET A 189 -17.58 19.23 -11.35
CA MET A 189 -17.24 17.94 -10.73
C MET A 189 -17.75 16.75 -11.54
N ALA A 190 -18.95 16.84 -12.10
CA ALA A 190 -19.49 15.79 -12.96
C ALA A 190 -18.62 15.58 -14.22
N ALA A 191 -18.11 16.65 -14.82
CA ALA A 191 -17.18 16.56 -15.94
C ALA A 191 -15.87 15.85 -15.52
N LEU A 192 -15.26 16.23 -14.40
CA LEU A 192 -14.04 15.60 -13.90
C LEU A 192 -14.25 14.11 -13.59
N VAL A 193 -15.36 13.75 -12.93
CA VAL A 193 -15.73 12.35 -12.67
C VAL A 193 -15.94 11.60 -14.00
N GLY A 194 -16.62 12.22 -14.97
CA GLY A 194 -16.87 11.64 -16.28
C GLY A 194 -15.59 11.35 -17.06
N ASP A 195 -14.65 12.29 -17.10
CA ASP A 195 -13.36 12.12 -17.78
C ASP A 195 -12.52 11.00 -17.13
N THR A 196 -12.42 11.00 -15.80
CA THR A 196 -11.70 9.95 -15.06
C THR A 196 -12.35 8.59 -15.27
N PHE A 197 -13.69 8.52 -15.28
CA PHE A 197 -14.41 7.28 -15.52
C PHE A 197 -14.21 6.79 -16.96
N ALA A 198 -14.25 7.67 -17.96
CA ALA A 198 -14.00 7.31 -19.35
C ALA A 198 -12.61 6.72 -19.54
N TRP A 199 -11.60 7.28 -18.90
CA TRP A 199 -10.24 6.74 -18.87
C TRP A 199 -10.19 5.34 -18.24
N PHE A 200 -10.77 5.16 -17.04
CA PHE A 200 -10.79 3.85 -16.36
C PHE A 200 -11.54 2.79 -17.19
N LYS A 201 -12.68 3.15 -17.77
CA LYS A 201 -13.45 2.28 -18.65
C LYS A 201 -12.64 1.84 -19.88
N ASN A 202 -11.89 2.74 -20.50
CA ASN A 202 -11.01 2.42 -21.62
C ASN A 202 -9.86 1.49 -21.18
N LEU A 203 -9.28 1.70 -20.02
CA LEU A 203 -8.27 0.82 -19.44
C LEU A 203 -8.81 -0.62 -19.27
N VAL A 204 -10.03 -0.77 -18.74
CA VAL A 204 -10.68 -2.08 -18.61
C VAL A 204 -10.91 -2.72 -19.98
N ARG A 205 -11.42 -1.95 -20.97
CA ARG A 205 -11.62 -2.42 -22.33
C ARG A 205 -10.33 -3.00 -22.92
N GLU A 206 -9.25 -2.25 -22.84
CA GLU A 206 -7.94 -2.61 -23.41
C GLU A 206 -7.34 -3.82 -22.70
N ARG A 207 -7.33 -3.83 -21.39
CA ARG A 207 -6.68 -4.88 -20.61
C ARG A 207 -7.45 -6.19 -20.61
N ARG A 208 -8.78 -6.14 -20.71
CA ARG A 208 -9.65 -7.33 -20.70
C ARG A 208 -10.19 -7.69 -22.09
N HIS A 209 -9.86 -6.93 -23.13
CA HIS A 209 -10.29 -7.14 -24.52
C HIS A 209 -11.83 -7.29 -24.65
N LEU A 210 -12.56 -6.43 -23.92
CA LEU A 210 -14.01 -6.51 -23.86
C LEU A 210 -14.64 -5.80 -25.08
N ASP A 211 -15.71 -6.41 -25.60
CA ASP A 211 -16.62 -5.75 -26.53
C ASP A 211 -17.47 -4.68 -25.80
N ASP A 212 -18.13 -3.82 -26.59
CA ASP A 212 -18.90 -2.72 -26.03
C ASP A 212 -20.11 -3.19 -25.18
N GLU A 213 -20.73 -4.32 -25.53
CA GLU A 213 -21.85 -4.87 -24.77
C GLU A 213 -21.42 -5.37 -23.39
N THR A 214 -20.35 -6.17 -23.34
CA THR A 214 -19.79 -6.67 -22.07
C THR A 214 -19.24 -5.52 -21.24
N LEU A 215 -18.54 -4.58 -21.86
CA LEU A 215 -18.00 -3.42 -21.19
C LEU A 215 -19.11 -2.59 -20.53
N ALA A 216 -20.23 -2.35 -21.20
CA ALA A 216 -21.36 -1.61 -20.64
C ALA A 216 -21.96 -2.33 -19.42
N LYS A 217 -22.01 -3.67 -19.44
CA LYS A 217 -22.53 -4.50 -18.32
C LYS A 217 -21.64 -4.44 -17.08
N VAL A 218 -20.32 -4.29 -17.25
CA VAL A 218 -19.36 -4.36 -16.14
C VAL A 218 -18.92 -3.00 -15.62
N THR A 219 -19.30 -1.90 -16.29
CA THR A 219 -18.90 -0.54 -15.94
C THR A 219 -20.04 0.32 -15.39
N ASP A 220 -21.02 -0.31 -14.74
CA ASP A 220 -22.11 0.40 -14.06
C ASP A 220 -21.86 0.63 -12.55
N GLY A 221 -20.64 0.33 -12.08
CA GLY A 221 -20.24 0.54 -10.70
C GLY A 221 -20.52 -0.65 -9.76
N ARG A 222 -21.21 -1.70 -10.22
CA ARG A 222 -21.50 -2.88 -9.40
C ARG A 222 -20.27 -3.74 -9.14
N ILE A 223 -20.39 -4.57 -8.11
CA ILE A 223 -19.43 -5.62 -7.76
C ILE A 223 -19.95 -6.96 -8.29
N PHE A 224 -19.01 -7.83 -8.67
CA PHE A 224 -19.28 -9.18 -9.11
C PHE A 224 -18.59 -10.18 -8.19
N ALA A 225 -19.23 -11.28 -7.88
CA ALA A 225 -18.55 -12.43 -7.30
C ALA A 225 -17.51 -12.97 -8.28
N GLY A 226 -16.41 -13.57 -7.81
CA GLY A 226 -15.37 -14.12 -8.67
C GLY A 226 -15.91 -15.08 -9.72
N SER A 227 -16.89 -15.93 -9.37
CA SER A 227 -17.58 -16.82 -10.33
C SER A 227 -18.28 -16.08 -11.47
N GLN A 228 -18.85 -14.90 -11.20
CA GLN A 228 -19.46 -14.04 -12.22
C GLN A 228 -18.37 -13.29 -13.01
N ALA A 229 -17.31 -12.84 -12.33
CA ALA A 229 -16.21 -12.09 -12.92
C ALA A 229 -15.48 -12.88 -14.01
N VAL A 230 -15.31 -14.21 -13.83
CA VAL A 230 -14.75 -15.09 -14.88
C VAL A 230 -15.66 -15.08 -16.12
N SER A 231 -16.97 -15.27 -15.96
CA SER A 231 -17.90 -15.30 -17.07
C SER A 231 -17.96 -13.98 -17.84
N LEU A 232 -17.73 -12.88 -17.15
CA LEU A 232 -17.66 -11.51 -17.71
C LEU A 232 -16.26 -11.13 -18.17
N LYS A 233 -15.29 -12.04 -18.12
CA LYS A 233 -13.89 -11.83 -18.49
C LYS A 233 -13.19 -10.73 -17.68
N LEU A 234 -13.68 -10.40 -16.49
CA LEU A 234 -13.00 -9.48 -15.59
C LEU A 234 -11.77 -10.11 -14.94
N ILE A 235 -11.79 -11.43 -14.73
CA ILE A 235 -10.67 -12.25 -14.29
C ILE A 235 -10.50 -13.45 -15.22
N ASP A 236 -9.37 -14.15 -15.10
CA ASP A 236 -9.00 -15.25 -16.00
C ASP A 236 -9.31 -16.63 -15.41
N GLY A 237 -9.37 -16.74 -14.08
CA GLY A 237 -9.63 -18.02 -13.42
C GLY A 237 -10.06 -17.91 -11.97
N ILE A 238 -10.60 -19.03 -11.48
CA ILE A 238 -10.91 -19.21 -10.07
C ILE A 238 -9.73 -19.86 -9.39
N GLY A 239 -9.27 -19.24 -8.29
CA GLY A 239 -8.14 -19.78 -7.53
C GLY A 239 -7.55 -18.79 -6.54
N GLY A 240 -6.37 -19.15 -6.05
CA GLY A 240 -5.55 -18.36 -5.15
C GLY A 240 -4.08 -18.38 -5.58
N GLU A 241 -3.19 -18.31 -4.60
CA GLU A 241 -1.74 -18.27 -4.88
C GLU A 241 -1.23 -19.54 -5.58
N GLN A 242 -1.80 -20.72 -5.28
CA GLN A 242 -1.37 -21.97 -5.91
C GLN A 242 -1.66 -21.95 -7.41
N GLU A 243 -2.87 -21.55 -7.80
CA GLU A 243 -3.26 -21.43 -9.21
C GLU A 243 -2.45 -20.37 -9.95
N ALA A 244 -2.08 -19.29 -9.25
CA ALA A 244 -1.16 -18.29 -9.79
C ALA A 244 0.24 -18.86 -10.06
N LEU A 245 0.77 -19.68 -9.15
CA LEU A 245 2.06 -20.37 -9.32
C LEU A 245 1.99 -21.40 -10.44
N ASP A 246 0.91 -22.16 -10.54
CA ASP A 246 0.69 -23.15 -11.59
C ASP A 246 0.64 -22.48 -12.97
N TRP A 247 -0.05 -21.33 -13.08
CA TRP A 247 -0.06 -20.53 -14.31
C TRP A 247 1.34 -20.01 -14.67
N LEU A 248 2.08 -19.47 -13.70
CA LEU A 248 3.46 -19.02 -13.93
C LEU A 248 4.36 -20.16 -14.44
N LYS A 249 4.16 -21.38 -13.93
CA LYS A 249 4.91 -22.56 -14.35
C LYS A 249 4.51 -23.03 -15.75
N SER A 250 3.21 -23.21 -15.99
CA SER A 250 2.70 -23.77 -17.25
C SER A 250 2.81 -22.80 -18.41
N GLU A 251 2.45 -21.54 -18.23
CA GLU A 251 2.35 -20.56 -19.32
C GLU A 251 3.61 -19.70 -19.50
N LYS A 252 4.42 -19.54 -18.44
CA LYS A 252 5.61 -18.68 -18.46
C LYS A 252 6.92 -19.43 -18.21
N GLY A 253 6.85 -20.73 -17.91
CA GLY A 253 8.05 -21.55 -17.66
C GLY A 253 8.83 -21.11 -16.41
N ILE A 254 8.17 -20.44 -15.48
CA ILE A 254 8.79 -20.01 -14.21
C ILE A 254 8.79 -21.19 -13.25
N ASP A 255 9.96 -21.49 -12.72
CA ASP A 255 10.12 -22.58 -11.75
C ASP A 255 9.35 -22.23 -10.44
N SER A 256 8.39 -23.06 -10.08
CA SER A 256 7.58 -22.91 -8.85
C SER A 256 8.39 -23.14 -7.57
N ASP A 257 9.59 -23.75 -7.66
CA ASP A 257 10.47 -24.01 -6.51
C ASP A 257 11.33 -22.77 -6.16
N LEU A 258 11.27 -21.71 -6.98
CA LEU A 258 11.90 -20.44 -6.65
C LEU A 258 11.34 -19.87 -5.34
N PRO A 259 12.20 -19.33 -4.46
CA PRO A 259 11.74 -18.76 -3.20
C PRO A 259 10.83 -17.57 -3.47
N ILE A 260 9.66 -17.55 -2.79
CA ILE A 260 8.76 -16.39 -2.81
C ILE A 260 9.25 -15.38 -1.78
N ARG A 261 9.48 -14.15 -2.20
CA ARG A 261 9.96 -13.07 -1.34
C ARG A 261 8.95 -11.93 -1.27
N ASN A 262 8.56 -11.55 -0.06
CA ASN A 262 7.70 -10.40 0.15
C ASN A 262 8.47 -9.10 -0.10
N TRP A 263 7.94 -8.29 -1.01
CA TRP A 263 8.41 -6.94 -1.28
C TRP A 263 7.53 -5.95 -0.53
N THR A 264 8.14 -5.20 0.36
CA THR A 264 7.45 -4.21 1.20
C THR A 264 8.12 -2.85 1.05
N ALA A 265 7.32 -1.79 1.07
CA ALA A 265 7.83 -0.43 1.15
C ALA A 265 8.71 -0.29 2.41
N LYS A 266 9.94 0.14 2.22
CA LYS A 266 10.84 0.42 3.36
C LYS A 266 10.38 1.73 3.98
N ARG A 267 9.45 1.67 4.92
CA ARG A 267 9.11 2.86 5.71
C ARG A 267 10.34 3.26 6.52
N GLU A 268 10.97 4.35 6.14
CA GLU A 268 12.02 4.99 6.93
C GLU A 268 11.41 5.46 8.26
N GLY A 269 11.27 4.61 9.22
CA GLY A 269 10.57 5.06 10.42
C GLY A 269 10.65 4.19 11.65
N TRP A 270 11.16 2.96 11.54
CA TRP A 270 11.24 2.12 12.72
C TRP A 270 12.25 2.68 13.76
N LEU A 271 13.40 3.20 13.30
CA LEU A 271 14.38 3.90 14.17
C LEU A 271 13.80 5.20 14.73
N ARG A 272 13.03 5.95 13.92
CA ARG A 272 12.35 7.17 14.35
C ARG A 272 11.19 6.90 15.31
N ARG A 273 10.48 5.76 15.15
CA ARG A 273 9.49 5.28 16.12
C ARG A 273 10.14 4.84 17.43
N LEU A 274 11.22 4.05 17.38
CA LEU A 274 11.95 3.62 18.58
C LEU A 274 12.59 4.81 19.30
N THR A 275 13.18 5.76 18.60
CA THR A 275 13.76 6.96 19.22
C THR A 275 12.67 7.92 19.71
N GLY A 276 11.54 8.03 19.02
CA GLY A 276 10.40 8.85 19.44
C GLY A 276 9.68 8.28 20.67
N GLU A 277 9.39 6.96 20.66
CA GLU A 277 8.73 6.29 21.77
C GLU A 277 9.63 6.18 23.01
N THR A 278 10.92 5.87 22.83
CA THR A 278 11.88 5.86 23.93
C THR A 278 12.19 7.26 24.44
N ALA A 279 12.32 8.27 23.55
CA ALA A 279 12.50 9.65 23.95
C ALA A 279 11.27 10.18 24.71
N SER A 280 10.04 9.89 24.26
CA SER A 280 8.83 10.30 24.95
C SER A 280 8.68 9.60 26.31
N ALA A 281 9.03 8.31 26.40
CA ALA A 281 9.02 7.56 27.67
C ALA A 281 10.08 8.06 28.65
N VAL A 282 11.26 8.44 28.18
CA VAL A 282 12.31 9.05 29.01
C VAL A 282 11.91 10.46 29.47
N LEU A 283 11.37 11.29 28.56
CA LEU A 283 10.91 12.63 28.90
C LEU A 283 9.74 12.63 29.90
N SER A 284 8.81 11.70 29.77
CA SER A 284 7.71 11.54 30.73
C SER A 284 8.21 11.13 32.12
N ARG A 285 9.23 10.25 32.20
CA ARG A 285 9.87 9.85 33.46
C ARG A 285 10.70 10.97 34.09
N LEU A 286 11.17 11.92 33.29
CA LEU A 286 11.89 13.12 33.75
C LEU A 286 10.97 14.29 34.12
N GLY A 287 9.63 14.09 34.09
CA GLY A 287 8.64 15.13 34.43
C GLY A 287 8.42 16.17 33.33
N LEU A 288 8.91 15.96 32.13
CA LEU A 288 8.77 16.86 30.98
C LEU A 288 7.61 16.44 30.06
N ALA A 289 6.43 16.20 30.65
CA ALA A 289 5.26 15.67 29.95
C ALA A 289 4.80 16.52 28.76
N ASP A 290 4.97 17.84 28.80
CA ASP A 290 4.58 18.74 27.72
C ASP A 290 5.53 18.63 26.51
N ALA A 291 6.82 18.40 26.71
CA ALA A 291 7.76 18.13 25.65
C ALA A 291 7.50 16.76 24.98
N SER A 292 7.03 15.77 25.73
CA SER A 292 6.63 14.46 25.19
C SER A 292 5.41 14.54 24.27
N ARG A 293 4.45 15.41 24.56
CA ARG A 293 3.25 15.67 23.73
C ARG A 293 3.62 16.36 22.41
N LEU A 294 4.58 17.30 22.44
CA LEU A 294 5.07 17.97 21.22
C LEU A 294 5.81 17.01 20.29
N ILE A 295 6.57 16.07 20.84
CA ILE A 295 7.29 15.05 20.06
C ILE A 295 6.30 14.02 19.47
N SER A 296 5.27 13.61 20.22
CA SER A 296 4.24 12.69 19.72
C SER A 296 3.36 13.35 18.67
N ALA A 297 3.00 14.63 18.82
CA ALA A 297 2.25 15.41 17.83
C ALA A 297 3.05 15.62 16.52
N ALA A 298 4.39 15.81 16.61
CA ALA A 298 5.27 15.94 15.45
C ALA A 298 5.53 14.59 14.74
N SER A 299 5.23 13.45 15.37
CA SER A 299 5.43 12.11 14.83
C SER A 299 4.16 11.50 14.21
N GLU A 300 2.99 12.14 14.34
CA GLU A 300 1.80 11.74 13.57
C GLU A 300 1.96 12.20 12.12
N PRO A 301 2.06 11.28 11.15
CA PRO A 301 1.93 11.69 9.76
C PRO A 301 0.52 12.24 9.59
N LEU A 302 0.43 13.40 8.98
CA LEU A 302 -0.82 14.08 8.59
C LEU A 302 -1.80 13.08 7.91
N ARG A 303 -2.59 12.40 8.71
CA ARG A 303 -3.73 11.58 8.27
C ARG A 303 -4.91 12.44 7.78
N ALA A 304 -4.74 13.75 7.76
CA ALA A 304 -5.81 14.72 7.54
C ALA A 304 -5.93 15.24 6.10
N GLN A 305 -5.35 14.62 5.09
CA GLN A 305 -5.50 15.06 3.69
C GLN A 305 -6.36 14.15 2.81
N VAL A 306 -7.28 13.38 3.40
CA VAL A 306 -8.16 12.46 2.63
C VAL A 306 -9.44 13.12 2.12
N THR A 307 -9.66 14.40 2.33
CA THR A 307 -10.98 15.02 2.10
C THR A 307 -11.13 15.82 0.81
N SER A 308 -10.21 15.80 -0.11
CA SER A 308 -10.30 16.63 -1.33
C SER A 308 -9.77 15.97 -2.60
N GLY A 309 -10.19 14.73 -2.88
CA GLY A 309 -9.80 14.07 -4.12
C GLY A 309 -10.89 13.17 -4.68
N LEU A 310 -10.79 12.88 -5.98
CA LEU A 310 -11.57 11.84 -6.62
C LEU A 310 -11.20 10.50 -6.02
N LEU A 311 -12.22 9.75 -5.57
CA LEU A 311 -12.05 8.42 -5.01
C LEU A 311 -12.49 7.37 -6.02
N VAL A 312 -11.66 6.37 -6.19
CA VAL A 312 -11.98 5.12 -6.87
C VAL A 312 -12.01 4.04 -5.80
N LEU A 313 -13.13 3.94 -5.09
CA LEU A 313 -13.31 2.99 -4.00
C LEU A 313 -14.72 2.40 -4.01
N TRP A 314 -14.86 1.25 -3.41
CA TRP A 314 -16.12 0.66 -3.04
C TRP A 314 -16.32 0.76 -1.52
N GLN A 315 -17.52 1.18 -1.09
CA GLN A 315 -17.93 1.19 0.30
C GLN A 315 -19.20 0.36 0.46
N PRO A 316 -19.21 -0.65 1.34
CA PRO A 316 -20.47 -1.31 1.71
C PRO A 316 -21.37 -0.28 2.39
N MET A 317 -22.64 -0.23 2.00
CA MET A 317 -23.63 0.55 2.73
C MET A 317 -23.96 -0.19 4.03
N ASP A 318 -23.65 0.42 5.15
CA ASP A 318 -24.16 -0.03 6.45
C ASP A 318 -25.68 0.10 6.43
N GLN A 319 -26.38 -1.01 6.68
CA GLN A 319 -27.83 -1.05 6.84
C GLN A 319 -28.24 -0.56 8.22
#